data_5584912534f0fdd0bb9d983e3ba8a56b
#
_entry.id   5584912534f0fdd0bb9d983e3ba8a56b
#
_cell.length_a   1.000
_cell.length_b   1.000
_cell.length_c   1.000
_cell.angle_alpha   90.00
_cell.angle_beta   90.00
_cell.angle_gamma   90.00
#
_symmetry.space_group_name_H-M   'P 1'
#
loop_
_entity.id
_entity.type
_entity.pdbx_description
1 polymer ?
#
loop_
_entity_poly.entity_id
_entity_poly.type
_entity_poly.pdbx_seq_one_letter_code
_entity_poly.pdbx_strand_id
1 'polypeptide(L)'
;AMIQAVKDGQFDVGMDGITITDERKQQVDFSDPYMVSQQFMLVRADESRFASAADFKADEKLLIGSQAGTTNFYTAVYSVLDGDKQNPRIKLFETFGAAVQALLAGDVDTVLMDASSAKGYIGANPDKLKMLDEALGTEEFGYIFTPGSDLTAPFNAAIKTMQDDGFLNHLNTRWFFLYDANAK
;
A
#
# COMPACT_ATOMS: atom_id res chain seq x y z
N ALA A 1 -11.48 1.86 9.07
CA ALA A 1 -12.89 1.98 8.64
C ALA A 1 -13.38 0.71 7.94
N MET A 2 -12.80 0.26 6.80
CA MET A 2 -13.29 -0.89 6.02
C MET A 2 -13.32 -2.21 6.82
N ILE A 3 -12.24 -2.59 7.47
CA ILE A 3 -12.15 -3.84 8.27
C ILE A 3 -13.28 -3.89 9.32
N GLN A 4 -13.51 -2.79 10.04
CA GLN A 4 -14.56 -2.75 11.04
C GLN A 4 -15.96 -2.87 10.40
N ALA A 5 -16.20 -2.22 9.26
CA ALA A 5 -17.48 -2.29 8.57
C ALA A 5 -17.81 -3.71 8.04
N VAL A 6 -16.80 -4.42 7.53
CA VAL A 6 -16.95 -5.83 7.12
C VAL A 6 -17.15 -6.73 8.35
N LYS A 7 -16.36 -6.54 9.42
CA LYS A 7 -16.52 -7.27 10.67
C LYS A 7 -17.94 -7.16 11.26
N ASP A 8 -18.52 -5.96 11.18
CA ASP A 8 -19.85 -5.66 11.70
C ASP A 8 -20.98 -6.08 10.73
N GLY A 9 -20.65 -6.70 9.59
CA GLY A 9 -21.63 -7.16 8.61
C GLY A 9 -22.31 -6.03 7.83
N GLN A 10 -21.74 -4.84 7.78
CA GLN A 10 -22.26 -3.73 6.96
C GLN A 10 -21.97 -3.95 5.46
N PHE A 11 -20.95 -4.73 5.16
CA PHE A 11 -20.58 -5.18 3.82
C PHE A 11 -20.22 -6.67 3.86
N ASP A 12 -20.59 -7.40 2.83
CA ASP A 12 -20.32 -8.84 2.71
C ASP A 12 -18.84 -9.13 2.41
N VAL A 13 -18.18 -8.22 1.70
CA VAL A 13 -16.79 -8.34 1.28
C VAL A 13 -16.10 -6.98 1.22
N GLY A 14 -14.82 -6.94 1.60
CA GLY A 14 -13.93 -5.81 1.35
C GLY A 14 -12.90 -6.19 0.27
N MET A 15 -12.90 -5.45 -0.84
CA MET A 15 -12.03 -5.68 -2.00
C MET A 15 -11.17 -4.45 -2.25
N ASP A 16 -9.92 -4.51 -1.81
CA ASP A 16 -8.91 -3.45 -1.95
C ASP A 16 -7.52 -4.08 -1.78
N GLY A 17 -6.45 -3.31 -1.84
CA GLY A 17 -5.09 -3.75 -1.47
C GLY A 17 -4.96 -3.98 0.05
N ILE A 18 -5.70 -4.95 0.58
CA ILE A 18 -5.75 -5.22 2.01
C ILE A 18 -4.70 -6.26 2.35
N THR A 19 -3.64 -5.83 3.02
CA THR A 19 -2.56 -6.73 3.47
C THR A 19 -3.10 -7.76 4.45
N ILE A 20 -2.80 -9.01 4.19
CA ILE A 20 -3.05 -10.14 5.09
C ILE A 20 -2.06 -10.04 6.26
N THR A 21 -2.56 -9.82 7.48
CA THR A 21 -1.76 -9.80 8.70
C THR A 21 -2.42 -10.64 9.79
N ASP A 22 -1.62 -11.17 10.71
CA ASP A 22 -2.16 -11.97 11.83
C ASP A 22 -3.06 -11.16 12.75
N GLU A 23 -2.79 -9.86 12.92
CA GLU A 23 -3.65 -8.95 13.67
C GLU A 23 -5.02 -8.79 13.01
N ARG A 24 -5.05 -8.64 11.67
CA ARG A 24 -6.30 -8.49 10.91
C ARG A 24 -7.10 -9.79 10.85
N LYS A 25 -6.42 -10.95 10.74
CA LYS A 25 -7.05 -12.28 10.80
C LYS A 25 -7.79 -12.56 12.11
N GLN A 26 -7.48 -11.86 13.18
CA GLN A 26 -8.24 -11.95 14.44
C GLN A 26 -9.58 -11.21 14.38
N GLN A 27 -9.82 -10.41 13.35
CA GLN A 27 -11.00 -9.56 13.24
C GLN A 27 -11.90 -9.92 12.06
N VAL A 28 -11.33 -10.43 10.97
CA VAL A 28 -12.01 -10.76 9.72
C VAL A 28 -11.40 -12.03 9.11
N ASP A 29 -12.18 -12.73 8.29
CA ASP A 29 -11.65 -13.80 7.46
C ASP A 29 -11.02 -13.22 6.19
N PHE A 30 -9.96 -13.86 5.70
CA PHE A 30 -9.29 -13.49 4.46
C PHE A 30 -9.48 -14.57 3.40
N SER A 31 -9.53 -14.14 2.14
CA SER A 31 -9.29 -15.04 1.02
C SER A 31 -7.83 -15.51 0.99
N ASP A 32 -7.56 -16.51 0.14
CA ASP A 32 -6.19 -16.75 -0.34
C ASP A 32 -5.63 -15.50 -0.99
N PRO A 33 -4.29 -15.30 -0.98
CA PRO A 33 -3.70 -14.12 -1.59
C PRO A 33 -3.95 -14.11 -3.10
N TYR A 34 -4.41 -12.96 -3.60
CA TYR A 34 -4.62 -12.74 -5.03
C TYR A 34 -3.49 -11.94 -5.69
N MET A 35 -2.67 -11.24 -4.88
CA MET A 35 -1.58 -10.40 -5.36
C MET A 35 -0.51 -10.28 -4.27
N VAL A 36 0.75 -10.19 -4.71
CA VAL A 36 1.90 -9.81 -3.88
C VAL A 36 2.35 -8.41 -4.28
N SER A 37 2.60 -7.55 -3.31
CA SER A 37 3.14 -6.20 -3.52
C SER A 37 4.35 -5.95 -2.61
N GLN A 38 5.12 -4.94 -2.95
CA GLN A 38 6.22 -4.44 -2.12
C GLN A 38 5.95 -3.01 -1.72
N GLN A 39 6.48 -2.59 -0.59
CA GLN A 39 6.40 -1.22 -0.10
C GLN A 39 7.65 -0.43 -0.44
N PHE A 40 7.46 0.81 -0.85
CA PHE A 40 8.51 1.72 -1.27
C PHE A 40 8.34 3.12 -0.69
N MET A 41 9.42 3.87 -0.73
CA MET A 41 9.39 5.31 -0.52
C MET A 41 9.10 6.00 -1.86
N LEU A 42 7.92 6.64 -1.95
CA LEU A 42 7.57 7.54 -3.04
C LEU A 42 8.14 8.92 -2.72
N VAL A 43 8.88 9.51 -3.65
CA VAL A 43 9.54 10.80 -3.49
C VAL A 43 9.28 11.70 -4.71
N ARG A 44 9.59 13.01 -4.58
CA ARG A 44 9.62 13.89 -5.73
C ARG A 44 10.71 13.44 -6.73
N ALA A 45 10.49 13.68 -8.01
CA ALA A 45 11.41 13.23 -9.07
C ALA A 45 12.82 13.82 -8.93
N ASP A 46 12.92 15.06 -8.41
CA ASP A 46 14.17 15.77 -8.16
C ASP A 46 14.82 15.47 -6.81
N GLU A 47 14.23 14.57 -6.00
CA GLU A 47 14.81 14.19 -4.71
C GLU A 47 16.21 13.58 -4.88
N SER A 48 17.17 14.13 -4.19
CA SER A 48 18.58 13.72 -4.25
C SER A 48 19.28 13.69 -2.88
N ARG A 49 18.57 14.07 -1.80
CA ARG A 49 19.13 14.12 -0.44
C ARG A 49 19.30 12.74 0.16
N PHE A 50 18.50 11.77 -0.29
CA PHE A 50 18.53 10.39 0.17
C PHE A 50 18.11 9.44 -0.95
N ALA A 51 18.65 8.22 -0.92
CA ALA A 51 18.34 7.17 -1.89
C ALA A 51 17.90 5.85 -1.19
N SER A 52 17.97 5.80 0.13
CA SER A 52 17.62 4.64 0.95
C SER A 52 16.92 5.05 2.25
N ALA A 53 16.31 4.09 2.92
CA ALA A 53 15.76 4.29 4.27
C ALA A 53 16.86 4.69 5.28
N ALA A 54 18.06 4.14 5.13
CA ALA A 54 19.20 4.48 5.99
C ALA A 54 19.64 5.94 5.82
N ASP A 55 19.73 6.42 4.57
CA ASP A 55 20.05 7.82 4.29
C ASP A 55 18.98 8.75 4.83
N PHE A 56 17.69 8.41 4.59
CA PHE A 56 16.56 9.16 5.12
C PHE A 56 16.59 9.27 6.64
N LYS A 57 16.87 8.15 7.30
CA LYS A 57 16.96 8.09 8.77
C LYS A 57 18.05 9.01 9.31
N ALA A 58 19.20 9.08 8.63
CA ALA A 58 20.36 9.86 9.04
C ALA A 58 20.10 11.39 9.03
N ASP A 59 19.17 11.88 8.22
CA ASP A 59 18.75 13.29 8.25
C ASP A 59 17.45 13.44 9.06
N GLU A 60 17.58 13.89 10.29
CA GLU A 60 16.46 14.07 11.24
C GLU A 60 15.42 15.12 10.81
N LYS A 61 15.72 15.93 9.78
CA LYS A 61 14.80 16.97 9.29
C LYS A 61 13.78 16.43 8.29
N LEU A 62 14.07 15.28 7.70
CA LEU A 62 13.20 14.67 6.67
C LEU A 62 11.92 14.09 7.29
N LEU A 63 10.78 14.30 6.62
CA LEU A 63 9.46 13.91 7.08
C LEU A 63 8.84 12.83 6.19
N ILE A 64 8.16 11.86 6.81
CA ILE A 64 7.40 10.81 6.14
C ILE A 64 5.91 11.14 6.19
N GLY A 65 5.24 11.12 5.04
CA GLY A 65 3.79 11.02 4.97
C GLY A 65 3.32 9.56 4.97
N SER A 66 2.29 9.24 5.73
CA SER A 66 1.66 7.92 5.72
C SER A 66 0.17 8.01 5.96
N GLN A 67 -0.58 7.02 5.48
CA GLN A 67 -2.01 6.93 5.78
C GLN A 67 -2.22 6.20 7.11
N ALA A 68 -3.06 6.79 7.98
CA ALA A 68 -3.40 6.20 9.26
C ALA A 68 -4.04 4.80 9.10
N GLY A 69 -3.63 3.85 9.96
CA GLY A 69 -4.19 2.49 10.01
C GLY A 69 -3.72 1.54 8.89
N THR A 70 -2.69 1.91 8.14
CA THR A 70 -2.10 1.07 7.09
C THR A 70 -0.84 0.34 7.56
N THR A 71 -0.48 -0.73 6.87
CA THR A 71 0.82 -1.42 7.06
C THR A 71 1.99 -0.51 6.69
N ASN A 72 1.79 0.42 5.73
CA ASN A 72 2.79 1.42 5.36
C ASN A 72 3.18 2.33 6.53
N PHE A 73 2.22 2.67 7.41
CA PHE A 73 2.54 3.38 8.66
C PHE A 73 3.47 2.55 9.55
N TYR A 74 3.18 1.27 9.73
CA TYR A 74 4.04 0.40 10.55
C TYR A 74 5.42 0.18 9.92
N THR A 75 5.53 0.13 8.60
CA THR A 75 6.81 0.10 7.89
C THR A 75 7.61 1.39 8.12
N ALA A 76 6.96 2.56 8.09
CA ALA A 76 7.61 3.83 8.46
C ALA A 76 8.16 3.79 9.89
N VAL A 77 7.36 3.26 10.82
CA VAL A 77 7.76 3.13 12.23
C VAL A 77 8.92 2.16 12.42
N TYR A 78 8.77 0.92 11.93
CA TYR A 78 9.69 -0.16 12.32
C TYR A 78 10.86 -0.36 11.36
N SER A 79 10.65 -0.16 10.06
CA SER A 79 11.70 -0.37 9.06
C SER A 79 12.52 0.88 8.76
N VAL A 80 11.95 2.07 9.02
CA VAL A 80 12.65 3.33 8.72
C VAL A 80 13.06 4.10 9.98
N LEU A 81 12.24 4.16 11.04
CA LEU A 81 12.43 5.05 12.20
C LEU A 81 12.49 4.34 13.56
N ASP A 82 13.02 3.12 13.63
CA ASP A 82 13.41 2.39 14.85
C ASP A 82 12.29 2.07 15.86
N GLY A 83 11.04 2.11 15.48
CA GLY A 83 9.95 1.55 16.28
C GLY A 83 9.16 2.54 17.14
N ASP A 84 9.39 3.84 17.04
CA ASP A 84 8.58 4.84 17.72
C ASP A 84 7.33 5.21 16.92
N LYS A 85 6.15 4.75 17.36
CA LYS A 85 4.85 5.08 16.75
C LYS A 85 4.45 6.55 16.90
N GLN A 86 5.07 7.28 17.81
CA GLN A 86 4.82 8.70 18.06
C GLN A 86 5.92 9.58 17.47
N ASN A 87 6.79 9.03 16.63
CA ASN A 87 7.89 9.77 16.03
C ASN A 87 7.36 11.01 15.28
N PRO A 88 7.76 12.24 15.65
CA PRO A 88 7.23 13.46 15.07
C PRO A 88 7.55 13.64 13.58
N ARG A 89 8.47 12.82 13.06
CA ARG A 89 8.82 12.79 11.64
C ARG A 89 7.75 12.11 10.78
N ILE A 90 6.82 11.33 11.39
CA ILE A 90 5.72 10.68 10.68
C ILE A 90 4.50 11.60 10.71
N LYS A 91 4.07 12.06 9.54
CA LYS A 91 2.85 12.86 9.35
C LYS A 91 1.74 11.95 8.84
N LEU A 92 0.66 11.86 9.62
CA LEU A 92 -0.47 11.00 9.28
C LEU A 92 -1.52 11.77 8.50
N PHE A 93 -2.00 11.15 7.45
CA PHE A 93 -3.07 11.63 6.58
C PHE A 93 -4.23 10.64 6.58
N GLU A 94 -5.44 11.10 6.31
CA GLU A 94 -6.62 10.22 6.20
C GLU A 94 -6.61 9.40 4.90
N THR A 95 -5.97 9.91 3.85
CA THR A 95 -5.88 9.25 2.53
C THR A 95 -4.49 9.35 1.94
N PHE A 96 -4.11 8.39 1.11
CA PHE A 96 -2.87 8.48 0.33
C PHE A 96 -2.86 9.68 -0.61
N GLY A 97 -4.01 10.05 -1.18
CA GLY A 97 -4.11 11.23 -2.03
C GLY A 97 -3.68 12.51 -1.30
N ALA A 98 -4.13 12.69 -0.03
CA ALA A 98 -3.71 13.83 0.78
C ALA A 98 -2.20 13.79 1.10
N ALA A 99 -1.65 12.60 1.42
CA ALA A 99 -0.22 12.44 1.66
C ALA A 99 0.61 12.78 0.40
N VAL A 100 0.16 12.35 -0.79
CA VAL A 100 0.84 12.65 -2.06
C VAL A 100 0.77 14.14 -2.40
N GLN A 101 -0.35 14.83 -2.13
CA GLN A 101 -0.42 16.28 -2.29
C GLN A 101 0.57 17.00 -1.36
N ALA A 102 0.70 16.56 -0.10
CA ALA A 102 1.69 17.10 0.82
C ALA A 102 3.14 16.83 0.34
N LEU A 103 3.41 15.67 -0.26
CA LEU A 103 4.70 15.36 -0.88
C LEU A 103 5.00 16.32 -2.04
N LEU A 104 4.05 16.55 -2.93
CA LEU A 104 4.19 17.45 -4.06
C LEU A 104 4.36 18.91 -3.63
N ALA A 105 3.73 19.32 -2.52
CA ALA A 105 3.85 20.64 -1.92
C ALA A 105 5.18 20.85 -1.16
N GLY A 106 5.86 19.76 -0.78
CA GLY A 106 7.10 19.82 0.00
C GLY A 106 6.86 19.81 1.52
N ASP A 107 5.64 19.54 1.97
CA ASP A 107 5.29 19.44 3.41
C ASP A 107 5.82 18.13 4.03
N VAL A 108 6.04 17.12 3.21
CA VAL A 108 6.76 15.89 3.56
C VAL A 108 7.78 15.56 2.46
N ASP A 109 8.76 14.73 2.78
CA ASP A 109 9.87 14.40 1.89
C ASP A 109 9.67 13.07 1.17
N THR A 110 8.92 12.17 1.78
CA THR A 110 8.52 10.88 1.22
C THR A 110 7.15 10.46 1.69
N VAL A 111 6.49 9.59 0.92
CA VAL A 111 5.28 8.86 1.32
C VAL A 111 5.53 7.38 1.17
N LEU A 112 5.32 6.60 2.24
CA LEU A 112 5.38 5.15 2.13
C LEU A 112 4.08 4.61 1.57
N MET A 113 4.17 3.77 0.55
CA MET A 113 3.02 3.11 -0.06
C MET A 113 3.43 1.87 -0.86
N ASP A 114 2.44 1.09 -1.22
CA ASP A 114 2.62 -0.10 -2.07
C ASP A 114 2.97 0.30 -3.50
N ALA A 115 3.79 -0.52 -4.16
CA ALA A 115 4.18 -0.33 -5.55
C ALA A 115 2.98 -0.16 -6.48
N SER A 116 1.89 -0.90 -6.23
CA SER A 116 0.65 -0.81 -7.00
C SER A 116 0.04 0.58 -6.95
N SER A 117 -0.09 1.15 -5.74
CA SER A 117 -0.60 2.51 -5.53
C SER A 117 0.37 3.57 -6.05
N ALA A 118 1.68 3.41 -5.77
CA ALA A 118 2.71 4.35 -6.22
C ALA A 118 2.74 4.51 -7.74
N LYS A 119 2.60 3.41 -8.51
CA LYS A 119 2.53 3.46 -9.97
C LYS A 119 1.36 4.30 -10.48
N GLY A 120 0.19 4.21 -9.83
CA GLY A 120 -0.96 5.05 -10.18
C GLY A 120 -0.68 6.55 -9.97
N TYR A 121 -0.08 6.91 -8.83
CA TYR A 121 0.28 8.31 -8.55
C TYR A 121 1.38 8.83 -9.47
N ILE A 122 2.39 8.01 -9.78
CA ILE A 122 3.45 8.38 -10.74
C ILE A 122 2.84 8.57 -12.13
N GLY A 123 1.98 7.66 -12.60
CA GLY A 123 1.30 7.80 -13.89
C GLY A 123 0.44 9.07 -13.99
N ALA A 124 -0.23 9.45 -12.89
CA ALA A 124 -1.01 10.70 -12.83
C ALA A 124 -0.16 11.97 -12.67
N ASN A 125 1.11 11.84 -12.27
CA ASN A 125 2.05 12.94 -12.06
C ASN A 125 3.38 12.64 -12.74
N PRO A 126 3.40 12.49 -14.07
CA PRO A 126 4.62 12.16 -14.80
C PRO A 126 5.65 13.27 -14.57
N ASP A 127 6.93 12.88 -14.48
CA ASP A 127 8.08 13.77 -14.23
C ASP A 127 8.11 14.48 -12.87
N LYS A 128 7.13 14.25 -11.98
CA LYS A 128 7.08 14.86 -10.65
C LYS A 128 7.36 13.89 -9.50
N LEU A 129 7.10 12.60 -9.70
CA LEU A 129 7.22 11.57 -8.68
C LEU A 129 8.06 10.39 -9.19
N LYS A 130 8.78 9.75 -8.29
CA LYS A 130 9.48 8.48 -8.50
C LYS A 130 9.43 7.63 -7.23
N MET A 131 9.57 6.32 -7.37
CA MET A 131 9.89 5.43 -6.25
C MET A 131 11.40 5.32 -6.10
N LEU A 132 11.89 5.20 -4.86
CA LEU A 132 13.24 4.73 -4.61
C LEU A 132 13.33 3.23 -4.93
N ASP A 133 14.54 2.75 -5.25
CA ASP A 133 14.75 1.35 -5.67
C ASP A 133 14.69 0.34 -4.50
N GLU A 134 14.82 0.82 -3.25
CA GLU A 134 14.82 -0.01 -2.04
C GLU A 134 13.40 -0.44 -1.67
N ALA A 135 13.13 -1.76 -1.74
CA ALA A 135 11.90 -2.35 -1.21
C ALA A 135 12.02 -2.50 0.32
N LEU A 136 11.05 -1.96 1.06
CA LEU A 136 11.03 -1.94 2.53
C LEU A 136 10.27 -3.12 3.14
N GLY A 137 9.51 -3.85 2.34
CA GLY A 137 8.74 -5.00 2.77
C GLY A 137 7.98 -5.62 1.61
N THR A 138 7.56 -6.87 1.81
CA THR A 138 6.69 -7.60 0.87
C THR A 138 5.41 -7.95 1.58
N GLU A 139 4.28 -7.77 0.92
CA GLU A 139 2.95 -7.99 1.45
C GLU A 139 2.11 -8.82 0.49
N GLU A 140 1.22 -9.64 1.06
CA GLU A 140 0.21 -10.38 0.33
C GLU A 140 -1.14 -9.69 0.53
N PHE A 141 -1.90 -9.48 -0.55
CA PHE A 141 -3.23 -8.90 -0.50
C PHE A 141 -4.30 -9.96 -0.62
N GLY A 142 -5.31 -9.87 0.25
CA GLY A 142 -6.49 -10.72 0.25
C GLY A 142 -7.77 -9.91 0.35
N TYR A 143 -8.87 -10.48 -0.09
CA TYR A 143 -10.21 -9.95 0.18
C TYR A 143 -10.60 -10.30 1.62
N ILE A 144 -11.40 -9.44 2.25
CA ILE A 144 -11.84 -9.66 3.63
C ILE A 144 -13.34 -9.92 3.69
N PHE A 145 -13.72 -10.79 4.63
CA PHE A 145 -15.09 -11.22 4.87
C PHE A 145 -15.42 -11.14 6.36
N THR A 146 -16.69 -11.08 6.68
CA THR A 146 -17.17 -11.27 8.05
C THR A 146 -16.72 -12.64 8.56
N PRO A 147 -16.28 -12.77 9.83
CA PRO A 147 -15.85 -14.06 10.39
C PRO A 147 -16.89 -15.16 10.20
N GLY A 148 -16.47 -16.30 9.64
CA GLY A 148 -17.34 -17.43 9.34
C GLY A 148 -18.19 -17.30 8.08
N SER A 149 -17.89 -16.35 7.21
CA SER A 149 -18.62 -16.14 5.94
C SER A 149 -18.49 -17.35 5.01
N ASP A 150 -19.60 -17.75 4.40
CA ASP A 150 -19.67 -18.80 3.38
C ASP A 150 -19.12 -18.34 2.00
N LEU A 151 -18.84 -17.04 1.83
CA LEU A 151 -18.25 -16.49 0.61
C LEU A 151 -16.76 -16.79 0.48
N THR A 152 -16.03 -17.03 1.57
CA THR A 152 -14.58 -17.24 1.56
C THR A 152 -14.17 -18.40 0.64
N ALA A 153 -14.87 -19.55 0.76
CA ALA A 153 -14.53 -20.73 -0.04
C ALA A 153 -14.77 -20.55 -1.56
N PRO A 154 -15.93 -20.03 -2.03
CA PRO A 154 -16.12 -19.76 -3.45
C PRO A 154 -15.17 -18.71 -4.01
N PHE A 155 -14.81 -17.67 -3.21
CA PHE A 155 -13.80 -16.70 -3.63
C PHE A 155 -12.41 -17.34 -3.80
N ASN A 156 -11.99 -18.20 -2.88
CA ASN A 156 -10.73 -18.93 -2.99
C ASN A 156 -10.71 -19.85 -4.21
N ALA A 157 -11.83 -20.53 -4.50
CA ALA A 157 -11.95 -21.36 -5.70
C ALA A 157 -11.81 -20.52 -6.99
N ALA A 158 -12.42 -19.33 -7.02
CA ALA A 158 -12.30 -18.41 -8.16
C ALA A 158 -10.88 -17.85 -8.30
N ILE A 159 -10.25 -17.42 -7.19
CA ILE A 159 -8.85 -16.94 -7.19
C ILE A 159 -7.94 -18.04 -7.75
N LYS A 160 -8.08 -19.27 -7.25
CA LYS A 160 -7.28 -20.40 -7.72
C LYS A 160 -7.46 -20.64 -9.24
N THR A 161 -8.69 -20.62 -9.74
CA THR A 161 -8.94 -20.77 -11.18
C THR A 161 -8.24 -19.68 -11.98
N MET A 162 -8.35 -18.42 -11.54
CA MET A 162 -7.72 -17.28 -12.21
C MET A 162 -6.18 -17.27 -12.09
N GLN A 163 -5.62 -17.94 -11.08
CA GLN A 163 -4.18 -18.18 -10.97
C GLN A 163 -3.74 -19.26 -11.95
N ASP A 164 -4.47 -20.39 -11.97
CA ASP A 164 -4.14 -21.57 -12.79
C ASP A 164 -4.22 -21.27 -14.30
N ASP A 165 -5.18 -20.44 -14.74
CA ASP A 165 -5.36 -20.05 -16.14
C ASP A 165 -4.55 -18.80 -16.56
N GLY A 166 -3.85 -18.18 -15.61
CA GLY A 166 -3.01 -17.00 -15.83
C GLY A 166 -3.78 -15.67 -15.90
N PHE A 167 -5.09 -15.66 -15.67
CA PHE A 167 -5.91 -14.46 -15.77
C PHE A 167 -5.51 -13.37 -14.75
N LEU A 168 -5.18 -13.74 -13.50
CA LEU A 168 -4.67 -12.78 -12.53
C LEU A 168 -3.36 -12.14 -12.97
N ASN A 169 -2.45 -12.92 -13.56
CA ASN A 169 -1.19 -12.38 -14.08
C ASN A 169 -1.44 -11.42 -15.27
N HIS A 170 -2.41 -11.76 -16.13
CA HIS A 170 -2.82 -10.86 -17.21
C HIS A 170 -3.40 -9.53 -16.67
N LEU A 171 -4.26 -9.57 -15.64
CA LEU A 171 -4.79 -8.38 -15.01
C LEU A 171 -3.70 -7.53 -14.37
N ASN A 172 -2.77 -8.14 -13.62
CA ASN A 172 -1.63 -7.45 -13.02
C ASN A 172 -0.79 -6.75 -14.08
N THR A 173 -0.45 -7.44 -15.18
CA THR A 173 0.29 -6.85 -16.29
C THR A 173 -0.46 -5.67 -16.90
N ARG A 174 -1.74 -5.86 -17.19
CA ARG A 174 -2.56 -4.82 -17.81
C ARG A 174 -2.67 -3.56 -16.96
N TRP A 175 -2.93 -3.70 -15.68
CA TRP A 175 -3.28 -2.57 -14.81
C TRP A 175 -2.08 -1.92 -14.13
N PHE A 176 -1.00 -2.65 -13.88
CA PHE A 176 0.15 -2.12 -13.16
C PHE A 176 1.41 -1.92 -14.01
N PHE A 177 1.44 -2.45 -15.23
CA PHE A 177 2.60 -2.30 -16.13
C PHE A 177 2.26 -1.65 -17.47
N LEU A 178 1.07 -1.92 -18.03
CA LEU A 178 0.67 -1.41 -19.36
C LEU A 178 -0.35 -0.28 -19.29
N TYR A 179 -0.99 -0.06 -18.14
CA TYR A 179 -2.01 0.96 -18.00
C TYR A 179 -1.38 2.36 -18.08
N ASP A 180 -1.87 3.16 -19.03
CA ASP A 180 -1.56 4.58 -19.15
C ASP A 180 -2.84 5.39 -18.84
N ALA A 181 -2.83 6.08 -17.69
CA ALA A 181 -3.95 6.93 -17.27
C ALA A 181 -4.21 8.12 -18.22
N ASN A 182 -3.25 8.46 -19.08
CA ASN A 182 -3.32 9.57 -20.04
C ASN A 182 -3.60 9.11 -21.47
N ALA A 183 -3.63 7.79 -21.75
CA ALA A 183 -4.03 7.26 -23.04
C ALA A 183 -5.51 7.57 -23.29
N LYS A 184 -5.81 8.30 -24.38
CA LYS A 184 -7.17 8.61 -24.85
C LYS A 184 -7.69 7.51 -25.74
#